data_f2d76d00ae494eef3753b0f7be1e6c9b
#
_entry.id   f2d76d00ae494eef3753b0f7be1e6c9b
#
_cell.length_a   1.000
_cell.length_b   1.000
_cell.length_c   1.000
_cell.angle_alpha   90.00
_cell.angle_beta   90.00
_cell.angle_gamma   90.00
#
_symmetry.space_group_name_H-M   'P 1'
#
loop_
_entity.id
_entity.type
_entity.pdbx_description
1 polymer ?
#
loop_
_entity_poly.entity_id
_entity_poly.type
_entity_poly.pdbx_seq_one_letter_code
_entity_poly.pdbx_strand_id
1 'polypeptide(L)'
;DWWEIPTAPYKGSHYATYPPALVERPVKAMCPLRVCTTCGEPSRRIVEHERGVDATATPHGKSGGALHSGGPMTTKFEVTRETLGWTDCGHDTWRPGIVLDPFGGSGTTLAVATGHGRDAIGIDLDARNADLARERVGPMFFHEATVDELWPGAA
;
A
#
# COMPACT_ATOMS: atom_id res chain seq x y z
N ASP A 1 -11.28 -11.17 -7.92
CA ASP A 1 -11.21 -10.25 -6.77
C ASP A 1 -11.31 -8.82 -7.26
N TRP A 2 -12.15 -8.02 -6.65
CA TRP A 2 -12.33 -6.60 -6.94
C TRP A 2 -12.32 -5.79 -5.63
N TRP A 3 -11.95 -4.51 -5.74
CA TRP A 3 -11.93 -3.62 -4.59
C TRP A 3 -13.02 -2.58 -4.74
N GLU A 4 -13.85 -2.45 -3.75
CA GLU A 4 -14.79 -1.36 -3.65
C GLU A 4 -14.09 -0.17 -3.00
N ILE A 5 -13.79 0.86 -3.79
CA ILE A 5 -13.10 2.06 -3.34
C ILE A 5 -14.03 3.25 -3.64
N PRO A 6 -14.56 3.91 -2.60
CA PRO A 6 -15.37 5.10 -2.79
C PRO A 6 -14.54 6.23 -3.39
N THR A 7 -15.16 7.04 -4.24
CA THR A 7 -14.53 8.25 -4.76
C THR A 7 -14.31 9.23 -3.62
N ALA A 8 -13.14 9.88 -3.60
CA ALA A 8 -12.83 10.93 -2.65
C ALA A 8 -12.84 12.29 -3.38
N PRO A 9 -13.66 13.26 -2.94
CA PRO A 9 -13.66 14.58 -3.55
C PRO A 9 -12.33 15.28 -3.33
N TYR A 10 -11.78 15.87 -4.37
CA TYR A 10 -10.60 16.72 -4.31
C TYR A 10 -10.95 18.17 -4.56
N LYS A 11 -10.56 19.07 -3.66
CA LYS A 11 -10.89 20.49 -3.73
C LYS A 11 -9.91 21.33 -4.56
N GLY A 12 -8.81 20.74 -5.02
CA GLY A 12 -7.80 21.42 -5.81
C GLY A 12 -8.13 21.46 -7.31
N SER A 13 -7.33 22.17 -8.09
CA SER A 13 -7.53 22.43 -9.53
C SER A 13 -7.04 21.31 -10.46
N HIS A 14 -6.77 20.10 -9.96
CA HIS A 14 -6.28 18.98 -10.76
C HIS A 14 -7.42 18.05 -11.21
N TYR A 15 -7.50 17.75 -12.52
CA TYR A 15 -8.63 17.00 -13.12
C TYR A 15 -8.56 15.48 -12.92
N ALA A 16 -7.39 14.90 -12.70
CA ALA A 16 -7.18 13.46 -12.67
C ALA A 16 -6.67 12.99 -11.30
N THR A 17 -7.44 13.25 -10.25
CA THR A 17 -7.10 12.77 -8.91
C THR A 17 -7.83 11.46 -8.61
N TYR A 18 -7.14 10.55 -7.96
CA TYR A 18 -7.70 9.30 -7.46
C TYR A 18 -7.68 9.28 -5.92
N PRO A 19 -8.57 8.47 -5.30
CA PRO A 19 -8.62 8.38 -3.84
C PRO A 19 -7.36 7.72 -3.27
N PRO A 20 -6.84 8.20 -2.12
CA PRO A 20 -5.67 7.60 -1.45
C PRO A 20 -5.79 6.08 -1.22
N ALA A 21 -7.01 5.60 -0.94
CA ALA A 21 -7.28 4.17 -0.73
C ALA A 21 -6.89 3.28 -1.94
N LEU A 22 -6.84 3.84 -3.16
CA LEU A 22 -6.42 3.11 -4.36
C LEU A 22 -4.95 2.71 -4.29
N VAL A 23 -4.07 3.58 -3.82
CA VAL A 23 -2.62 3.34 -3.77
C VAL A 23 -2.13 2.81 -2.43
N GLU A 24 -2.91 2.93 -1.37
CA GLU A 24 -2.51 2.49 -0.03
C GLU A 24 -2.14 0.99 0.00
N ARG A 25 -2.98 0.13 -0.59
CA ARG A 25 -2.73 -1.31 -0.63
C ARG A 25 -1.50 -1.67 -1.46
N PRO A 26 -1.33 -1.19 -2.71
CA PRO A 26 -0.11 -1.40 -3.48
C PRO A 26 1.15 -0.92 -2.75
N VAL A 27 1.15 0.27 -2.16
CA VAL A 27 2.28 0.80 -1.40
C VAL A 27 2.66 -0.14 -0.25
N LYS A 28 1.68 -0.57 0.55
CA LYS A 28 1.93 -1.47 1.69
C LYS A 28 2.37 -2.87 1.26
N ALA A 29 1.86 -3.37 0.13
CA ALA A 29 2.13 -4.72 -0.33
C ALA A 29 3.46 -4.86 -1.09
N MET A 30 3.85 -3.82 -1.85
CA MET A 30 4.97 -3.89 -2.79
C MET A 30 6.20 -3.13 -2.32
N CYS A 31 6.04 -2.05 -1.54
CA CYS A 31 7.15 -1.27 -1.02
C CYS A 31 7.47 -1.69 0.42
N PRO A 32 8.67 -2.22 0.70
CA PRO A 32 9.06 -2.60 2.05
C PRO A 32 9.09 -1.37 2.97
N LEU A 33 8.85 -1.58 4.26
CA LEU A 33 8.92 -0.49 5.23
C LEU A 33 10.34 0.05 5.36
N ARG A 34 11.32 -0.86 5.29
CA ARG A 34 12.75 -0.52 5.39
C ARG A 34 13.60 -1.46 4.54
N VAL A 35 14.71 -0.95 4.06
CA VAL A 35 15.71 -1.66 3.23
C VAL A 35 17.09 -1.45 3.86
N CYS A 36 17.86 -2.51 4.00
CA CYS A 36 19.23 -2.42 4.50
C CYS A 36 20.10 -1.59 3.53
N THR A 37 20.82 -0.60 4.05
CA THR A 37 21.70 0.24 3.21
C THR A 37 23.00 -0.46 2.85
N THR A 38 23.39 -1.51 3.57
CA THR A 38 24.63 -2.27 3.34
C THR A 38 24.45 -3.34 2.27
N CYS A 39 23.40 -4.16 2.36
CA CYS A 39 23.21 -5.31 1.45
C CYS A 39 21.99 -5.18 0.52
N GLY A 40 21.13 -4.17 0.70
CA GLY A 40 19.92 -3.98 -0.11
C GLY A 40 18.76 -4.91 0.27
N GLU A 41 18.91 -5.78 1.28
CA GLU A 41 17.83 -6.72 1.65
C GLU A 41 16.65 -5.96 2.28
N PRO A 42 15.43 -6.18 1.77
CA PRO A 42 14.24 -5.60 2.36
C PRO A 42 13.84 -6.33 3.64
N SER A 43 13.47 -5.59 4.68
CA SER A 43 12.85 -6.16 5.85
C SER A 43 11.43 -6.62 5.51
N ARG A 44 11.15 -7.91 5.74
CA ARG A 44 9.87 -8.56 5.45
C ARG A 44 9.09 -8.82 6.72
N ARG A 45 7.80 -8.65 6.66
CA ARG A 45 6.90 -8.93 7.76
C ARG A 45 6.81 -10.45 7.99
N ILE A 46 7.04 -10.89 9.23
CA ILE A 46 6.84 -12.26 9.68
C ILE A 46 5.40 -12.35 10.19
N VAL A 47 4.61 -13.24 9.59
CA VAL A 47 3.18 -13.37 9.89
C VAL A 47 2.88 -14.81 10.28
N GLU A 48 2.21 -14.99 11.41
CA GLU A 48 1.58 -16.24 11.77
C GLU A 48 0.15 -16.29 11.23
N HIS A 49 -0.24 -17.44 10.73
CA HIS A 49 -1.58 -17.67 10.18
C HIS A 49 -2.29 -18.70 11.03
N GLU A 50 -3.31 -18.30 11.77
CA GLU A 50 -4.24 -19.22 12.38
C GLU A 50 -5.48 -19.40 11.49
N ARG A 51 -5.80 -20.67 11.19
CA ARG A 51 -7.04 -21.04 10.51
C ARG A 51 -8.05 -21.46 11.56
N GLY A 52 -8.96 -20.59 11.90
CA GLY A 52 -10.14 -20.93 12.69
C GLY A 52 -11.24 -21.51 11.79
N VAL A 53 -11.94 -22.51 12.26
CA VAL A 53 -13.20 -22.93 11.67
C VAL A 53 -14.28 -22.09 12.36
N ASP A 54 -15.10 -21.37 11.60
CA ASP A 54 -16.24 -20.65 12.18
C ASP A 54 -17.22 -21.67 12.78
N ALA A 55 -17.18 -21.80 14.12
CA ALA A 55 -18.05 -22.69 14.87
C ALA A 55 -19.53 -22.27 14.85
N THR A 56 -19.85 -21.12 14.23
CA THR A 56 -21.22 -20.63 14.09
C THR A 56 -21.93 -21.12 12.83
N ALA A 57 -21.25 -21.90 11.98
CA ALA A 57 -21.88 -22.59 10.87
C ALA A 57 -22.83 -23.65 11.45
N THR A 58 -24.05 -23.24 11.79
CA THR A 58 -25.13 -24.14 12.19
C THR A 58 -25.35 -25.19 11.09
N PRO A 59 -25.28 -26.49 11.42
CA PRO A 59 -25.76 -27.50 10.50
C PRO A 59 -27.25 -27.24 10.26
N HIS A 60 -27.62 -26.96 9.04
CA HIS A 60 -29.04 -26.82 8.68
C HIS A 60 -29.75 -28.11 9.10
N GLY A 61 -30.68 -27.91 10.07
CA GLY A 61 -31.50 -28.98 10.62
C GLY A 61 -32.17 -29.77 9.51
N LYS A 62 -32.25 -31.07 9.73
CA LYS A 62 -33.07 -32.01 8.97
C LYS A 62 -34.53 -31.55 9.04
N SER A 63 -35.02 -30.90 7.99
CA SER A 63 -36.45 -30.86 7.71
C SER A 63 -36.67 -31.60 6.41
N GLY A 64 -37.48 -32.63 6.45
CA GLY A 64 -37.71 -33.58 5.40
C GLY A 64 -38.27 -32.98 4.13
N GLY A 65 -37.90 -33.60 3.00
CA GLY A 65 -38.66 -33.63 1.76
C GLY A 65 -38.44 -32.47 0.83
N ALA A 66 -37.46 -32.57 -0.05
CA ALA A 66 -37.53 -32.31 -1.48
C ALA A 66 -36.12 -32.37 -2.08
N LEU A 67 -35.99 -33.17 -3.14
CA LEU A 67 -34.84 -33.19 -4.07
C LEU A 67 -34.61 -31.78 -4.63
N HIS A 68 -33.59 -31.04 -4.19
CA HIS A 68 -32.99 -29.96 -4.95
C HIS A 68 -31.56 -29.71 -4.46
N SER A 69 -30.63 -29.97 -5.37
CA SER A 69 -29.29 -29.40 -5.54
C SER A 69 -28.59 -28.92 -4.27
N GLY A 70 -27.69 -29.75 -3.75
CA GLY A 70 -26.72 -29.35 -2.75
C GLY A 70 -25.85 -28.19 -3.27
N GLY A 71 -26.16 -26.98 -2.84
CA GLY A 71 -25.22 -25.87 -2.94
C GLY A 71 -23.94 -26.21 -2.16
N PRO A 72 -22.77 -25.76 -2.59
CA PRO A 72 -21.54 -26.03 -1.87
C PRO A 72 -21.65 -25.48 -0.46
N MET A 73 -21.41 -26.34 0.54
CA MET A 73 -21.23 -25.90 1.92
C MET A 73 -20.03 -24.95 1.94
N THR A 74 -20.28 -23.65 1.94
CA THR A 74 -19.26 -22.65 2.13
C THR A 74 -18.92 -22.57 3.61
N THR A 75 -17.98 -23.42 4.04
CA THR A 75 -17.36 -23.24 5.34
C THR A 75 -16.56 -21.94 5.28
N LYS A 76 -17.02 -20.92 5.98
CA LYS A 76 -16.25 -19.70 6.14
C LYS A 76 -15.08 -20.00 7.05
N PHE A 77 -13.88 -19.97 6.51
CA PHE A 77 -12.66 -20.03 7.29
C PHE A 77 -12.29 -18.61 7.68
N GLU A 78 -12.23 -18.34 8.96
CA GLU A 78 -11.63 -17.10 9.46
C GLU A 78 -10.13 -17.30 9.55
N VAL A 79 -9.37 -16.48 8.81
CA VAL A 79 -7.91 -16.49 8.86
C VAL A 79 -7.47 -15.25 9.63
N THR A 80 -7.08 -15.46 10.88
CA THR A 80 -6.38 -14.42 11.64
C THR A 80 -4.92 -14.38 11.28
N ARG A 81 -4.38 -13.16 11.19
CA ARG A 81 -2.98 -12.90 10.82
C ARG A 81 -2.34 -12.05 11.89
N GLU A 82 -1.45 -12.64 12.65
CA GLU A 82 -0.68 -11.93 13.66
C GLU A 82 0.72 -11.59 13.14
N THR A 83 1.18 -10.36 13.42
CA THR A 83 2.54 -9.95 13.08
C THR A 83 3.47 -10.33 14.20
N LEU A 84 4.35 -11.29 13.99
CA LEU A 84 5.36 -11.71 14.95
C LEU A 84 6.59 -10.82 14.97
N GLY A 85 6.84 -10.10 13.86
CA GLY A 85 8.01 -9.24 13.75
C GLY A 85 8.39 -8.97 12.30
N TRP A 86 9.67 -8.64 12.11
CA TRP A 86 10.26 -8.31 10.81
C TRP A 86 11.61 -9.02 10.67
N THR A 87 11.93 -9.44 9.44
CA THR A 87 13.24 -10.03 9.16
C THR A 87 14.35 -9.01 9.32
N ASP A 88 15.52 -9.48 9.75
CA ASP A 88 16.73 -8.72 9.91
C ASP A 88 17.88 -9.43 9.19
N CYS A 89 18.78 -8.64 8.59
CA CYS A 89 19.99 -9.15 7.90
C CYS A 89 21.27 -9.01 8.75
N GLY A 90 21.16 -8.49 9.98
CA GLY A 90 22.28 -8.35 10.91
C GLY A 90 23.20 -7.15 10.69
N HIS A 91 22.89 -6.24 9.74
CA HIS A 91 23.74 -5.07 9.48
C HIS A 91 23.37 -3.82 10.29
N ASP A 92 22.17 -3.79 10.87
CA ASP A 92 21.62 -2.68 11.68
C ASP A 92 21.67 -1.30 10.99
N THR A 93 21.62 -1.27 9.65
CA THR A 93 21.66 -0.05 8.84
C THR A 93 20.47 -0.04 7.89
N TRP A 94 19.51 0.84 8.13
CA TRP A 94 18.23 0.83 7.43
C TRP A 94 17.86 2.20 6.86
N ARG A 95 17.23 2.21 5.70
CA ARG A 95 16.52 3.35 5.13
C ARG A 95 15.09 2.96 4.81
N PRO A 96 14.14 3.92 4.69
CA PRO A 96 12.80 3.64 4.17
C PRO A 96 12.84 3.02 2.77
N GLY A 97 11.83 2.21 2.45
CA GLY A 97 11.56 1.84 1.06
C GLY A 97 11.19 3.07 0.25
N ILE A 98 11.44 3.06 -1.06
CA ILE A 98 11.16 4.20 -1.95
C ILE A 98 10.04 3.82 -2.92
N VAL A 99 9.04 4.68 -3.03
CA VAL A 99 7.95 4.59 -4.01
C VAL A 99 8.24 5.57 -5.14
N LEU A 100 8.24 5.12 -6.38
CA LEU A 100 8.36 5.95 -7.56
C LEU A 100 6.99 6.11 -8.22
N ASP A 101 6.57 7.36 -8.43
CA ASP A 101 5.39 7.72 -9.23
C ASP A 101 5.84 8.58 -10.43
N PRO A 102 5.89 8.01 -11.65
CA PRO A 102 6.32 8.75 -12.83
C PRO A 102 5.28 9.74 -13.36
N PHE A 103 4.10 9.81 -12.74
CA PHE A 103 3.00 10.71 -13.09
C PHE A 103 2.41 11.34 -11.82
N GLY A 104 3.26 12.00 -11.05
CA GLY A 104 3.00 12.44 -9.68
C GLY A 104 1.75 13.29 -9.48
N GLY A 105 1.42 14.12 -10.47
CA GLY A 105 0.23 14.97 -10.44
C GLY A 105 0.12 15.78 -9.15
N SER A 106 -1.04 15.69 -8.50
CA SER A 106 -1.27 16.35 -7.21
C SER A 106 -0.61 15.66 -6.01
N GLY A 107 0.29 14.70 -6.21
CA GLY A 107 1.06 14.05 -5.14
C GLY A 107 0.31 13.06 -4.28
N THR A 108 -0.78 12.45 -4.77
CA THR A 108 -1.54 11.47 -3.95
C THR A 108 -0.70 10.27 -3.54
N THR A 109 0.05 9.68 -4.48
CA THR A 109 0.95 8.55 -4.18
C THR A 109 2.04 8.96 -3.18
N LEU A 110 2.63 10.14 -3.37
CA LEU A 110 3.69 10.66 -2.50
C LEU A 110 3.17 10.80 -1.06
N ALA A 111 2.01 11.43 -0.90
CA ALA A 111 1.40 11.62 0.42
C ALA A 111 1.05 10.30 1.10
N VAL A 112 0.55 9.30 0.35
CA VAL A 112 0.27 7.97 0.89
C VAL A 112 1.56 7.25 1.29
N ALA A 113 2.59 7.29 0.45
CA ALA A 113 3.86 6.64 0.75
C ALA A 113 4.51 7.22 2.01
N THR A 114 4.63 8.55 2.10
CA THR A 114 5.21 9.24 3.27
C THR A 114 4.37 9.04 4.52
N GLY A 115 3.04 9.09 4.41
CA GLY A 115 2.13 8.79 5.53
C GLY A 115 2.25 7.37 6.07
N HIS A 116 2.79 6.44 5.27
CA HIS A 116 3.09 5.07 5.67
C HIS A 116 4.58 4.81 5.94
N GLY A 117 5.39 5.85 6.12
CA GLY A 117 6.80 5.73 6.48
C GLY A 117 7.71 5.22 5.36
N ARG A 118 7.35 5.48 4.09
CA ARG A 118 8.20 5.25 2.93
C ARG A 118 8.64 6.60 2.38
N ASP A 119 9.80 6.61 1.74
CA ASP A 119 10.18 7.73 0.89
C ASP A 119 9.43 7.65 -0.43
N ALA A 120 9.28 8.78 -1.12
CA ALA A 120 8.63 8.82 -2.42
C ALA A 120 9.35 9.76 -3.38
N ILE A 121 9.39 9.37 -4.66
CA ILE A 121 9.86 10.20 -5.76
C ILE A 121 8.70 10.35 -6.73
N GLY A 122 8.28 11.59 -6.98
CA GLY A 122 7.27 11.92 -7.98
C GLY A 122 7.93 12.63 -9.16
N ILE A 123 7.53 12.28 -10.37
CA ILE A 123 7.92 12.96 -11.60
C ILE A 123 6.65 13.50 -12.24
N ASP A 124 6.69 14.73 -12.71
CA ASP A 124 5.58 15.33 -13.45
C ASP A 124 6.11 16.31 -14.51
N LEU A 125 5.42 16.40 -15.64
CA LEU A 125 5.78 17.32 -16.72
C LEU A 125 5.30 18.76 -16.44
N ASP A 126 4.29 18.92 -15.62
CA ASP A 126 3.73 20.22 -15.26
C ASP A 126 4.27 20.71 -13.91
N ALA A 127 5.17 21.67 -13.94
CA ALA A 127 5.78 22.24 -12.75
C ALA A 127 4.75 22.78 -11.73
N ARG A 128 3.55 23.16 -12.18
CA ARG A 128 2.48 23.62 -11.27
C ARG A 128 2.00 22.52 -10.32
N ASN A 129 2.16 21.26 -10.68
CA ASN A 129 1.81 20.13 -9.86
C ASN A 129 2.74 19.95 -8.64
N ALA A 130 3.96 20.50 -8.70
CA ALA A 130 4.88 20.49 -7.56
C ALA A 130 4.30 21.24 -6.34
N ASP A 131 3.65 22.36 -6.54
CA ASP A 131 3.01 23.12 -5.45
C ASP A 131 1.84 22.34 -4.85
N LEU A 132 1.03 21.67 -5.68
CA LEU A 132 -0.07 20.84 -5.21
C LEU A 132 0.45 19.62 -4.41
N ALA A 133 1.51 19.00 -4.88
CA ALA A 133 2.15 17.87 -4.20
C ALA A 133 2.77 18.33 -2.86
N ARG A 134 3.43 19.51 -2.84
CA ARG A 134 4.00 20.09 -1.62
C ARG A 134 2.93 20.34 -0.56
N GLU A 135 1.79 20.92 -0.96
CA GLU A 135 0.66 21.16 -0.06
C GLU A 135 0.11 19.84 0.51
N ARG A 136 0.00 18.81 -0.33
CA ARG A 136 -0.57 17.52 0.06
C ARG A 136 0.35 16.69 0.94
N VAL A 137 1.65 16.63 0.62
CA VAL A 137 2.66 15.89 1.40
C VAL A 137 3.01 16.62 2.69
N GLY A 138 2.97 17.94 2.64
CA GLY A 138 3.42 18.83 3.71
C GLY A 138 4.82 19.39 3.42
N PRO A 139 5.02 20.71 3.62
CA PRO A 139 6.24 21.40 3.20
C PRO A 139 7.52 20.89 3.89
N MET A 140 7.41 20.29 5.08
CA MET A 140 8.55 19.73 5.80
C MET A 140 9.08 18.41 5.23
N PHE A 141 8.26 17.71 4.44
CA PHE A 141 8.58 16.40 3.89
C PHE A 141 8.75 16.44 2.37
N PHE A 142 8.68 17.61 1.76
CA PHE A 142 8.74 17.77 0.32
C PHE A 142 10.03 18.51 -0.07
N HIS A 143 10.79 17.90 -0.96
CA HIS A 143 11.98 18.49 -1.58
C HIS A 143 11.87 18.36 -3.10
N GLU A 144 12.09 19.45 -3.82
CA GLU A 144 12.26 19.43 -5.26
C GLU A 144 13.72 19.10 -5.57
N ALA A 145 13.93 18.14 -6.45
CA ALA A 145 15.24 17.74 -6.88
C ALA A 145 15.33 17.72 -8.41
N THR A 146 16.47 18.07 -8.94
CA THR A 146 16.78 17.91 -10.36
C THR A 146 17.19 16.47 -10.68
N VAL A 147 17.15 16.10 -11.96
CA VAL A 147 17.60 14.76 -12.41
C VAL A 147 19.06 14.51 -12.00
N ASP A 148 19.92 15.52 -12.08
CA ASP A 148 21.35 15.41 -11.74
C ASP A 148 21.56 15.17 -10.24
N GLU A 149 20.69 15.71 -9.37
CA GLU A 149 20.73 15.47 -7.92
C GLU A 149 20.24 14.06 -7.56
N LEU A 150 19.21 13.57 -8.27
CA LEU A 150 18.67 12.23 -8.04
C LEU A 150 19.50 11.13 -8.66
N TRP A 151 20.17 11.42 -9.79
CA TRP A 151 20.95 10.46 -10.56
C TRP A 151 22.25 11.09 -11.10
N PRO A 152 23.26 11.27 -10.27
CA PRO A 152 24.53 11.82 -10.71
C PRO A 152 25.16 10.96 -11.82
N GLY A 153 25.36 11.53 -13.00
CA GLY A 153 25.96 10.84 -14.15
C GLY A 153 24.95 10.17 -15.09
N ALA A 154 23.70 10.57 -15.10
CA ALA A 154 22.69 10.13 -16.08
C ALA A 154 22.81 10.80 -17.46
N ALA A 155 23.86 11.63 -17.72
CA ALA A 155 24.14 12.29 -18.99
C ALA A 155 25.05 11.44 -19.86
#